data_ee527b3c3677dd85baff6ff65b792416
#
_entry.id   ee527b3c3677dd85baff6ff65b792416
#
_cell.length_a   1.000
_cell.length_b   1.000
_cell.length_c   1.000
_cell.angle_alpha   90.00
_cell.angle_beta   90.00
_cell.angle_gamma   90.00
#
_symmetry.space_group_name_H-M   'P 1'
#
loop_
_entity.id
_entity.type
_entity.pdbx_description
1 polymer ?
#
loop_
_entity_poly.entity_id
_entity_poly.type
_entity_poly.pdbx_seq_one_letter_code
_entity_poly.pdbx_strand_id
1 'polypeptide(L)'
;MELKHYTFVLLRRPPDAPDYPEERLDEIQEQHLAHLAELHERGVLLLAGPFGDQPDESLRGLCVMTTGVSETRALMANDPAVKAGRLVPEVMSWWTAPGSLP
;
A
#
# COMPACT_ATOMS: atom_id res chain seq x y z
N MET A 1 -6.62 -9.57 26.92
CA MET A 1 -6.17 -8.32 26.29
C MET A 1 -6.93 -8.13 24.98
N GLU A 2 -7.54 -6.99 24.82
CA GLU A 2 -8.18 -6.65 23.55
C GLU A 2 -7.11 -6.19 22.55
N LEU A 3 -7.21 -6.73 21.34
CA LEU A 3 -6.36 -6.28 20.26
C LEU A 3 -7.04 -5.13 19.51
N LYS A 4 -6.24 -4.20 19.02
CA LYS A 4 -6.74 -3.12 18.17
C LYS A 4 -6.69 -3.55 16.71
N HIS A 5 -7.80 -3.33 16.00
CA HIS A 5 -7.95 -3.72 14.60
C HIS A 5 -7.44 -2.64 13.66
N TYR A 6 -6.71 -3.06 12.65
CA TYR A 6 -6.28 -2.24 11.51
C TYR A 6 -6.50 -3.02 10.22
N THR A 7 -6.33 -2.36 9.11
CA THR A 7 -6.29 -3.03 7.81
C THR A 7 -4.85 -2.98 7.28
N PHE A 8 -4.33 -4.13 6.93
CA PHE A 8 -2.99 -4.31 6.41
C PHE A 8 -3.04 -4.46 4.89
N VAL A 9 -2.16 -3.76 4.18
CA VAL A 9 -2.04 -3.87 2.73
C VAL A 9 -0.63 -4.29 2.39
N LEU A 10 -0.52 -5.40 1.66
CA LEU A 10 0.74 -5.84 1.07
C LEU A 10 0.72 -5.45 -0.40
N LEU A 11 1.71 -4.70 -0.84
CA LEU A 11 1.83 -4.27 -2.22
C LEU A 11 2.80 -5.18 -2.96
N ARG A 12 2.29 -5.82 -4.00
CA ARG A 12 3.04 -6.82 -4.77
C ARG A 12 3.13 -6.41 -6.22
N ARG A 13 4.29 -6.66 -6.84
CA ARG A 13 4.44 -6.51 -8.29
C ARG A 13 4.00 -7.80 -8.96
N PRO A 14 2.97 -7.78 -9.82
CA PRO A 14 2.56 -8.98 -10.52
C PRO A 14 3.59 -9.39 -11.57
N PRO A 15 3.69 -10.69 -11.91
CA PRO A 15 4.66 -11.15 -12.91
C PRO A 15 4.42 -10.58 -14.30
N ASP A 16 3.19 -10.18 -14.60
CA ASP A 16 2.80 -9.57 -15.88
C ASP A 16 2.72 -8.04 -15.82
N ALA A 17 3.38 -7.43 -14.84
CA ALA A 17 3.40 -5.97 -14.71
C ALA A 17 3.90 -5.34 -16.03
N PRO A 18 3.14 -4.40 -16.62
CA PRO A 18 3.57 -3.76 -17.86
C PRO A 18 4.86 -2.99 -17.67
N ASP A 19 5.72 -3.02 -18.68
CA ASP A 19 6.87 -2.15 -18.75
C ASP A 19 6.44 -0.82 -19.38
N TYR A 20 6.96 0.26 -18.82
CA TYR A 20 6.78 1.60 -19.33
C TYR A 20 8.15 2.22 -19.59
N PRO A 21 8.24 3.24 -20.44
CA PRO A 21 9.47 4.02 -20.53
C PRO A 21 9.84 4.58 -19.15
N GLU A 22 11.14 4.77 -18.92
CA GLU A 22 11.65 5.23 -17.62
C GLU A 22 10.96 6.50 -17.13
N GLU A 23 10.74 7.47 -18.02
CA GLU A 23 10.04 8.71 -17.67
C GLU A 23 8.64 8.45 -17.14
N ARG A 24 7.94 7.49 -17.74
CA ARG A 24 6.58 7.13 -17.29
C ARG A 24 6.62 6.38 -15.96
N LEU A 25 7.60 5.52 -15.75
CA LEU A 25 7.79 4.83 -14.46
C LEU A 25 8.06 5.84 -13.34
N ASP A 26 8.89 6.85 -13.60
CA ASP A 26 9.16 7.90 -12.62
C ASP A 26 7.90 8.70 -12.28
N GLU A 27 7.10 9.02 -13.28
CA GLU A 27 5.82 9.70 -13.09
C GLU A 27 4.83 8.87 -12.28
N ILE A 28 4.72 7.58 -12.58
CA ILE A 28 3.86 6.65 -11.83
C ILE A 28 4.31 6.60 -10.36
N GLN A 29 5.61 6.51 -10.11
CA GLN A 29 6.15 6.49 -8.75
C GLN A 29 5.84 7.78 -8.01
N GLU A 30 6.01 8.91 -8.63
CA GLU A 30 5.72 10.22 -8.05
C GLU A 30 4.23 10.33 -7.69
N GLN A 31 3.34 9.91 -8.59
CA GLN A 31 1.90 9.92 -8.37
C GLN A 31 1.48 8.94 -7.27
N HIS A 32 2.13 7.77 -7.20
CA HIS A 32 1.91 6.79 -6.14
C HIS A 32 2.25 7.39 -4.77
N LEU A 33 3.41 8.02 -4.65
CA LEU A 33 3.83 8.66 -3.39
C LEU A 33 2.89 9.80 -3.00
N ALA A 34 2.41 10.58 -3.97
CA ALA A 34 1.45 11.66 -3.70
C ALA A 34 0.12 11.10 -3.20
N HIS A 35 -0.35 9.98 -3.75
CA HIS A 35 -1.56 9.30 -3.30
C HIS A 35 -1.43 8.85 -1.84
N LEU A 36 -0.31 8.22 -1.49
CA LEU A 36 -0.05 7.79 -0.11
C LEU A 36 0.03 8.99 0.84
N ALA A 37 0.68 10.07 0.43
CA ALA A 37 0.79 11.28 1.24
C ALA A 37 -0.59 11.89 1.53
N GLU A 38 -1.49 11.91 0.56
CA GLU A 38 -2.86 12.37 0.74
C GLU A 38 -3.62 11.50 1.75
N LEU A 39 -3.51 10.18 1.64
CA LEU A 39 -4.15 9.27 2.58
C LEU A 39 -3.59 9.47 4.00
N HIS A 40 -2.30 9.72 4.13
CA HIS A 40 -1.68 10.00 5.43
C HIS A 40 -2.22 11.30 6.03
N GLU A 41 -2.33 12.37 5.24
CA GLU A 41 -2.92 13.64 5.69
C GLU A 41 -4.36 13.48 6.15
N ARG A 42 -5.12 12.62 5.50
CA ARG A 42 -6.52 12.34 5.87
C ARG A 42 -6.64 11.47 7.12
N GLY A 43 -5.53 10.97 7.66
CA GLY A 43 -5.54 10.10 8.84
C GLY A 43 -5.96 8.66 8.55
N VAL A 44 -6.10 8.27 7.30
CA VAL A 44 -6.48 6.90 6.93
C VAL A 44 -5.28 5.98 6.72
N LEU A 45 -4.12 6.53 6.38
CA LEU A 45 -2.87 5.79 6.30
C LEU A 45 -1.99 6.13 7.51
N LEU A 46 -1.70 5.14 8.35
CA LEU A 46 -0.86 5.36 9.54
C LEU A 46 0.62 5.30 9.19
N LEU A 47 1.01 4.27 8.46
CA LEU A 47 2.40 4.11 8.03
C LEU A 47 2.46 3.30 6.75
N ALA A 48 3.51 3.55 5.98
CA ALA A 48 3.79 2.85 4.74
C ALA A 48 5.28 2.85 4.50
N GLY A 49 5.77 1.86 3.78
CA GLY A 49 7.17 1.83 3.41
C GLY A 49 7.47 0.70 2.43
N PRO A 50 8.56 0.86 1.64
CA PRO A 50 9.02 -0.18 0.75
C PRO A 50 9.81 -1.24 1.50
N PHE A 51 9.85 -2.46 0.94
CA PHE A 51 10.74 -3.51 1.43
C PHE A 51 12.15 -3.35 0.82
N GLY A 52 13.15 -3.87 1.53
CA GLY A 52 14.50 -4.03 1.03
C GLY A 52 15.03 -5.40 1.43
N ASP A 53 15.90 -5.98 0.60
CA ASP A 53 16.52 -7.28 0.86
C ASP A 53 15.53 -8.43 1.07
N GLN A 54 14.33 -8.32 0.54
CA GLN A 54 13.32 -9.35 0.65
C GLN A 54 13.66 -10.55 -0.25
N PRO A 55 13.47 -11.79 0.25
CA PRO A 55 13.72 -12.99 -0.55
C PRO A 55 12.84 -13.09 -1.79
N ASP A 56 11.60 -12.58 -1.68
CA ASP A 56 10.64 -12.53 -2.78
C ASP A 56 10.58 -11.09 -3.29
N GLU A 57 11.18 -10.84 -4.44
CA GLU A 57 11.24 -9.49 -5.04
C GLU A 57 9.88 -8.95 -5.47
N SER A 58 8.87 -9.82 -5.60
CA SER A 58 7.51 -9.35 -5.88
C SER A 58 6.92 -8.54 -4.73
N LEU A 59 7.40 -8.74 -3.52
CA LEU A 59 7.00 -7.96 -2.34
C LEU A 59 7.63 -6.57 -2.42
N ARG A 60 6.79 -5.54 -2.61
CA ARG A 60 7.31 -4.18 -2.83
C ARG A 60 7.17 -3.26 -1.64
N GLY A 61 6.12 -3.40 -0.85
CA GLY A 61 5.91 -2.57 0.31
C GLY A 61 4.67 -2.94 1.09
N LEU A 62 4.41 -2.22 2.17
CA LEU A 62 3.22 -2.41 2.98
C LEU A 62 2.61 -1.08 3.40
N CYS A 63 1.32 -1.12 3.73
CA CYS A 63 0.59 0.00 4.32
C CYS A 63 -0.23 -0.51 5.50
N VAL A 64 -0.38 0.32 6.54
CA VAL A 64 -1.31 0.08 7.65
C VAL A 64 -2.35 1.18 7.65
N MET A 65 -3.62 0.78 7.55
CA MET A 65 -4.75 1.68 7.32
C MET A 65 -5.72 1.64 8.51
N THR A 66 -6.38 2.78 8.75
CA THR A 66 -7.44 2.88 9.78
C THR A 66 -8.82 2.53 9.24
N THR A 67 -8.98 2.52 7.93
CA THR A 67 -10.24 2.18 7.26
C THR A 67 -10.47 0.67 7.23
N GLY A 68 -11.74 0.25 7.10
CA GLY A 68 -12.07 -1.17 6.99
C GLY A 68 -11.57 -1.78 5.68
N VAL A 69 -11.64 -3.11 5.56
CA VAL A 69 -11.11 -3.84 4.41
C VAL A 69 -11.73 -3.38 3.10
N SER A 70 -13.06 -3.24 3.05
CA SER A 70 -13.77 -2.85 1.82
C SER A 70 -13.38 -1.45 1.36
N GLU A 71 -13.37 -0.49 2.29
CA GLU A 71 -12.99 0.88 1.99
C GLU A 71 -11.52 0.98 1.59
N THR A 72 -10.66 0.23 2.28
CA THR A 72 -9.23 0.19 1.95
C THR A 72 -8.99 -0.35 0.54
N ARG A 73 -9.73 -1.39 0.14
CA ARG A 73 -9.64 -1.89 -1.25
C ARG A 73 -9.97 -0.81 -2.26
N ALA A 74 -11.02 -0.03 -2.00
CA ALA A 74 -11.42 1.06 -2.90
C ALA A 74 -10.35 2.14 -2.96
N LEU A 75 -9.77 2.51 -1.83
CA LEU A 75 -8.70 3.51 -1.77
C LEU A 75 -7.44 3.05 -2.50
N MET A 76 -7.05 1.79 -2.33
CA MET A 76 -5.89 1.22 -3.01
C MET A 76 -6.11 1.09 -4.52
N ALA A 77 -7.34 0.80 -4.95
CA ALA A 77 -7.67 0.73 -6.37
C ALA A 77 -7.49 2.06 -7.09
N ASN A 78 -7.54 3.17 -6.37
CA ASN A 78 -7.31 4.51 -6.91
C ASN A 78 -5.83 4.91 -6.98
N ASP A 79 -4.94 4.10 -6.45
CA ASP A 79 -3.50 4.35 -6.53
C ASP A 79 -3.05 4.31 -8.00
N PRO A 80 -2.36 5.35 -8.49
CA PRO A 80 -1.86 5.37 -9.87
C PRO A 80 -0.98 4.17 -10.25
N ALA A 81 -0.19 3.65 -9.32
CA ALA A 81 0.64 2.46 -9.58
C ALA A 81 -0.21 1.19 -9.73
N VAL A 82 -1.32 1.10 -8.97
CA VAL A 82 -2.28 0.01 -9.11
C VAL A 82 -3.01 0.12 -10.44
N LYS A 83 -3.47 1.31 -10.80
CA LYS A 83 -4.15 1.55 -12.08
C LYS A 83 -3.25 1.25 -13.27
N ALA A 84 -1.96 1.51 -13.14
CA ALA A 84 -0.98 1.23 -14.19
C ALA A 84 -0.58 -0.25 -14.27
N GLY A 85 -1.09 -1.10 -13.39
CA GLY A 85 -0.77 -2.53 -13.38
C GLY A 85 0.58 -2.87 -12.77
N ARG A 86 1.24 -1.90 -12.13
CA ARG A 86 2.57 -2.09 -11.53
C ARG A 86 2.53 -2.65 -10.12
N LEU A 87 1.41 -2.50 -9.42
CA LEU A 87 1.21 -3.02 -8.05
C LEU A 87 -0.16 -3.66 -7.95
N VAL A 88 -0.23 -4.74 -7.17
CA VAL A 88 -1.47 -5.39 -6.78
C VAL A 88 -1.54 -5.34 -5.25
N PRO A 89 -2.60 -4.73 -4.69
CA PRO A 89 -2.77 -4.70 -3.24
C PRO A 89 -3.42 -5.99 -2.75
N GLU A 90 -2.85 -6.58 -1.71
CA GLU A 90 -3.46 -7.66 -0.95
C GLU A 90 -3.92 -7.05 0.36
N VAL A 91 -5.22 -7.02 0.60
CA VAL A 91 -5.85 -6.29 1.71
C VAL A 91 -6.44 -7.28 2.70
N MET A 92 -6.09 -7.13 3.98
CA MET A 92 -6.52 -8.05 5.02
C MET A 92 -6.65 -7.35 6.37
N SER A 93 -7.49 -7.90 7.23
CA SER A 93 -7.57 -7.45 8.61
C SER A 93 -6.31 -7.86 9.37
N TRP A 94 -5.90 -6.99 10.29
CA TRP A 94 -4.74 -7.23 11.12
C TRP A 94 -4.98 -6.65 12.51
N TRP A 95 -4.54 -7.35 13.53
CA TRP A 95 -4.72 -6.91 14.92
C TRP A 95 -3.36 -6.80 15.60
N THR A 96 -3.23 -5.81 16.46
CA THR A 96 -2.01 -5.60 17.21
C THR A 96 -2.33 -5.15 18.63
N ALA A 97 -1.35 -5.22 19.52
CA ALA A 97 -1.52 -4.78 20.89
C ALA A 97 -1.87 -3.29 20.96
N PRO A 98 -2.78 -2.87 21.85
CA PRO A 98 -3.11 -1.45 22.00
C PRO A 98 -1.87 -0.60 22.28
N GLY A 99 -1.77 0.54 21.62
CA GLY A 99 -0.64 1.45 21.78
C GLY A 99 0.63 1.08 21.01
N SER A 100 0.61 0.01 20.24
CA SER A 100 1.78 -0.42 19.44
C SER A 100 2.04 0.49 18.23
N LEU A 101 0.99 1.16 17.73
CA LEU A 101 1.10 2.06 16.59
C LEU A 101 0.86 3.51 17.01
N PRO A 102 1.43 4.47 16.27
CA PRO A 102 1.23 5.90 16.56
C PRO A 102 -0.22 6.35 16.44
#